data_18eb3a2ff5629d85270abbefe0a99350
#
_entry.id   18eb3a2ff5629d85270abbefe0a99350
#
_cell.length_a   1.000
_cell.length_b   1.000
_cell.length_c   1.000
_cell.angle_alpha   90.00
_cell.angle_beta   90.00
_cell.angle_gamma   90.00
#
_symmetry.space_group_name_H-M   'P 1'
#
loop_
_entity.id
_entity.type
_entity.pdbx_description
1 polymer ?
#
loop_
_entity_poly.entity_id
_entity_poly.type
_entity_poly.pdbx_seq_one_letter_code
_entity_poly.pdbx_strand_id
1 'polypeptide(L)'
;MSFDPIPFDVLGGLSNWAIVAGIATASIFLFLLVMSLLTRGTSGPGWLITQIGACVHDWISTSPRRVFALSILTFREAWRRKIFAVGVIFVLLIMFAGWFLSSPGDQPDTQVKVLVSFVLTSISWLILPLVVLLACWGIPDDIKARSLHTVVTKPVYRSEIVLGRIFGYGMIGTLALVAMGVAGYAWLYRQVDEDSRASLTAKVPVYGDDIIWLDQQGQPAESGINTGDVWEFRSYIPGNTKARATWVFDGVGEDYLRPNPETGDPELRLESSFQVFRSFIGDADRGIRARYTFVNEDKDLRVPIAPFEVKEFHNGANITTVPRNLPVRRGETVDLIDDLVKDGKLRVEVECLTSGQYLGMARPDLFIRLPEHSFAASYCKALFGIWMMMGMAVVLCVGWSCVVKGPVATLASSVMLIVGKSFSGFFEELAAGNVKGGGVLESMVRIYKHTTPNVDLEESTGQTVIETIDAVPEAFLKVTQKLVPNFGSLDFTEYTANGFDVPFSAALLPGIALMVGHCLPWIFLAYVALKYRELESK
;
A
#
# COMPACT_ATOMS: atom_id res chain seq x y z
N MET A 1 3.68 -6.81 3.14
CA MET A 1 3.46 -6.31 1.77
C MET A 1 4.76 -6.39 1.01
N SER A 2 4.83 -7.19 -0.02
CA SER A 2 5.90 -7.13 -1.02
C SER A 2 5.38 -6.25 -2.17
N PHE A 3 6.12 -5.22 -2.53
CA PHE A 3 5.81 -4.50 -3.76
C PHE A 3 6.44 -5.31 -4.91
N ASP A 4 5.63 -5.77 -5.83
CA ASP A 4 6.14 -6.32 -7.07
C ASP A 4 7.01 -5.25 -7.75
N PRO A 5 8.23 -5.58 -8.17
CA PRO A 5 9.13 -4.61 -8.80
C PRO A 5 8.67 -4.17 -10.20
N ILE A 6 7.49 -4.58 -10.63
CA ILE A 6 6.93 -4.19 -11.92
C ILE A 6 6.71 -2.67 -11.93
N PRO A 7 7.41 -1.92 -12.77
CA PRO A 7 7.22 -0.48 -12.85
C PRO A 7 5.79 -0.16 -13.32
N PHE A 8 5.19 0.85 -12.71
CA PHE A 8 3.84 1.29 -13.05
C PHE A 8 3.77 1.78 -14.50
N ASP A 9 2.91 1.17 -15.31
CA ASP A 9 2.61 1.64 -16.66
C ASP A 9 1.72 2.90 -16.60
N VAL A 10 2.37 4.06 -16.68
CA VAL A 10 1.72 5.37 -16.65
C VAL A 10 0.76 5.56 -17.83
N LEU A 11 1.14 5.09 -19.02
CA LEU A 11 0.31 5.27 -20.22
C LEU A 11 -0.93 4.39 -20.17
N GLY A 12 -0.78 3.11 -19.79
CA GLY A 12 -1.89 2.21 -19.56
C GLY A 12 -2.81 2.69 -18.45
N GLY A 13 -2.25 3.14 -17.33
CA GLY A 13 -3.02 3.72 -16.22
C GLY A 13 -3.81 4.97 -16.63
N LEU A 14 -3.19 5.90 -17.35
CA LEU A 14 -3.83 7.11 -17.84
C LEU A 14 -4.94 6.80 -18.85
N SER A 15 -4.70 5.86 -19.79
CA SER A 15 -5.70 5.46 -20.78
C SER A 15 -6.92 4.81 -20.12
N ASN A 16 -6.71 3.91 -19.16
CA ASN A 16 -7.78 3.27 -18.41
C ASN A 16 -8.59 4.29 -17.58
N TRP A 17 -7.90 5.22 -16.92
CA TRP A 17 -8.56 6.31 -16.19
C TRP A 17 -9.39 7.20 -17.12
N ALA A 18 -8.84 7.58 -18.29
CA ALA A 18 -9.54 8.40 -19.27
C ALA A 18 -10.79 7.71 -19.84
N ILE A 19 -10.73 6.38 -20.07
CA ILE A 19 -11.88 5.59 -20.51
C ILE A 19 -12.97 5.59 -19.44
N VAL A 20 -12.61 5.28 -18.18
CA VAL A 20 -13.57 5.25 -17.06
C VAL A 20 -14.18 6.64 -16.82
N ALA A 21 -13.36 7.68 -16.79
CA ALA A 21 -13.81 9.07 -16.63
C ALA A 21 -14.70 9.51 -17.81
N GLY A 22 -14.37 9.10 -19.03
CA GLY A 22 -15.17 9.35 -20.24
C GLY A 22 -16.54 8.68 -20.18
N ILE A 23 -16.60 7.41 -19.81
CA ILE A 23 -17.86 6.67 -19.65
C ILE A 23 -18.72 7.29 -18.54
N ALA A 24 -18.13 7.59 -17.39
CA ALA A 24 -18.84 8.23 -16.27
C ALA A 24 -19.39 9.60 -16.67
N THR A 25 -18.57 10.44 -17.33
CA THR A 25 -18.98 11.76 -17.80
C THR A 25 -20.10 11.67 -18.84
N ALA A 26 -19.99 10.75 -19.79
CA ALA A 26 -21.04 10.52 -20.80
C ALA A 26 -22.35 10.03 -20.17
N SER A 27 -22.28 9.13 -19.19
CA SER A 27 -23.44 8.62 -18.44
C SER A 27 -24.13 9.73 -17.64
N ILE A 28 -23.36 10.57 -16.93
CA ILE A 28 -23.87 11.72 -16.19
C ILE A 28 -24.49 12.74 -17.16
N PHE A 29 -23.81 13.02 -18.27
CA PHE A 29 -24.34 13.93 -19.28
C PHE A 29 -25.67 13.42 -19.86
N LEU A 30 -25.76 12.13 -20.23
CA LEU A 30 -26.98 11.51 -20.74
C LEU A 30 -28.11 11.58 -19.71
N PHE A 31 -27.82 11.26 -18.45
CA PHE A 31 -28.78 11.38 -17.34
C PHE A 31 -29.30 12.81 -17.19
N LEU A 32 -28.39 13.80 -17.15
CA LEU A 32 -28.77 15.22 -17.04
C LEU A 32 -29.56 15.70 -18.26
N LEU A 33 -29.24 15.19 -19.46
CA LEU A 33 -29.98 15.52 -20.69
C LEU A 33 -31.40 14.99 -20.63
N VAL A 34 -31.59 13.72 -20.23
CA VAL A 34 -32.92 13.10 -20.05
C VAL A 34 -33.72 13.89 -18.99
N MET A 35 -33.11 14.18 -17.84
CA MET A 35 -33.76 14.95 -16.78
C MET A 35 -34.13 16.37 -17.23
N SER A 36 -33.27 17.04 -18.02
CA SER A 36 -33.57 18.37 -18.56
C SER A 36 -34.70 18.35 -19.58
N LEU A 37 -34.78 17.30 -20.39
CA LEU A 37 -35.92 17.08 -21.33
C LEU A 37 -37.23 16.83 -20.58
N LEU A 38 -37.20 16.01 -19.51
CA LEU A 38 -38.40 15.71 -18.71
C LEU A 38 -38.91 16.95 -17.94
N THR A 39 -38.01 17.81 -17.44
CA THR A 39 -38.37 18.95 -16.60
C THR A 39 -38.67 20.22 -17.40
N ARG A 40 -38.02 20.43 -18.56
CA ARG A 40 -38.08 21.68 -19.34
C ARG A 40 -38.52 21.49 -20.80
N GLY A 41 -38.83 20.26 -21.20
CA GLY A 41 -39.20 19.94 -22.57
C GLY A 41 -38.08 20.24 -23.58
N THR A 42 -38.47 20.72 -24.77
CA THR A 42 -37.55 20.98 -25.89
C THR A 42 -36.49 22.05 -25.63
N SER A 43 -36.69 22.95 -24.62
CA SER A 43 -35.69 23.95 -24.22
C SER A 43 -34.60 23.42 -23.27
N GLY A 44 -34.79 22.19 -22.75
CA GLY A 44 -33.88 21.56 -21.79
C GLY A 44 -32.44 21.42 -22.28
N PRO A 45 -32.17 20.86 -23.47
CA PRO A 45 -30.80 20.71 -23.96
C PRO A 45 -30.04 22.02 -24.10
N GLY A 46 -30.70 23.07 -24.61
CA GLY A 46 -30.09 24.40 -24.72
C GLY A 46 -29.71 24.98 -23.36
N TRP A 47 -30.58 24.82 -22.35
CA TRP A 47 -30.27 25.22 -20.98
C TRP A 47 -29.09 24.42 -20.41
N LEU A 48 -29.03 23.10 -20.62
CA LEU A 48 -27.92 22.27 -20.13
C LEU A 48 -26.57 22.73 -20.72
N ILE A 49 -26.52 22.99 -22.03
CA ILE A 49 -25.31 23.48 -22.70
C ILE A 49 -24.87 24.83 -22.13
N THR A 50 -25.80 25.75 -21.86
CA THR A 50 -25.45 27.04 -21.23
C THR A 50 -24.90 26.89 -19.83
N GLN A 51 -25.43 25.93 -19.03
CA GLN A 51 -24.90 25.65 -17.69
C GLN A 51 -23.49 25.04 -17.74
N ILE A 52 -23.25 24.10 -18.66
CA ILE A 52 -21.91 23.51 -18.86
C ILE A 52 -20.93 24.61 -19.31
N GLY A 53 -21.32 25.46 -20.26
CA GLY A 53 -20.51 26.60 -20.70
C GLY A 53 -20.16 27.54 -19.54
N ALA A 54 -21.12 27.85 -18.66
CA ALA A 54 -20.88 28.65 -17.47
C ALA A 54 -19.92 27.95 -16.47
N CYS A 55 -19.99 26.62 -16.32
CA CYS A 55 -19.04 25.89 -15.48
C CYS A 55 -17.62 25.94 -16.08
N VAL A 56 -17.47 25.72 -17.37
CA VAL A 56 -16.18 25.79 -18.06
C VAL A 56 -15.58 27.20 -17.98
N HIS A 57 -16.42 28.23 -18.16
CA HIS A 57 -15.98 29.61 -18.01
C HIS A 57 -15.46 29.91 -16.60
N ASP A 58 -16.15 29.47 -15.53
CA ASP A 58 -15.71 29.66 -14.15
C ASP A 58 -14.33 29.05 -13.91
N TRP A 59 -14.08 27.86 -14.46
CA TRP A 59 -12.79 27.17 -14.33
C TRP A 59 -11.66 27.88 -15.09
N ILE A 60 -11.91 28.31 -16.33
CA ILE A 60 -10.91 29.04 -17.15
C ILE A 60 -10.60 30.41 -16.53
N SER A 61 -11.60 31.06 -15.92
CA SER A 61 -11.48 32.39 -15.31
C SER A 61 -10.95 32.35 -13.88
N THR A 62 -10.64 31.15 -13.32
CA THR A 62 -10.07 30.96 -11.98
C THR A 62 -8.69 31.61 -11.89
N SER A 63 -8.50 32.51 -10.90
CA SER A 63 -7.24 33.22 -10.69
C SER A 63 -6.39 32.58 -9.59
N PRO A 64 -5.15 32.13 -9.87
CA PRO A 64 -4.27 31.57 -8.85
C PRO A 64 -4.01 32.53 -7.66
N ARG A 65 -3.95 33.82 -7.92
CA ARG A 65 -3.77 34.84 -6.86
C ARG A 65 -4.92 34.86 -5.88
N ARG A 66 -6.17 34.75 -6.36
CA ARG A 66 -7.36 34.70 -5.50
C ARG A 66 -7.45 33.39 -4.74
N VAL A 67 -7.14 32.27 -5.40
CA VAL A 67 -7.05 30.96 -4.73
C VAL A 67 -6.04 31.02 -3.59
N PHE A 68 -4.83 31.55 -3.84
CA PHE A 68 -3.78 31.68 -2.82
C PHE A 68 -4.21 32.57 -1.65
N ALA A 69 -4.85 33.72 -1.93
CA ALA A 69 -5.36 34.59 -0.88
C ALA A 69 -6.41 33.91 0.01
N LEU A 70 -7.32 33.11 -0.60
CA LEU A 70 -8.31 32.31 0.12
C LEU A 70 -7.64 31.17 0.92
N SER A 71 -6.59 30.57 0.36
CA SER A 71 -5.83 29.54 1.07
C SER A 71 -5.16 30.07 2.32
N ILE A 72 -4.54 31.27 2.27
CA ILE A 72 -3.96 31.92 3.44
C ILE A 72 -5.04 32.28 4.47
N LEU A 73 -6.21 32.73 4.03
CA LEU A 73 -7.31 33.02 4.93
C LEU A 73 -7.75 31.75 5.68
N THR A 74 -7.94 30.65 4.95
CA THR A 74 -8.29 29.34 5.52
C THR A 74 -7.22 28.83 6.47
N PHE A 75 -5.94 28.98 6.09
CA PHE A 75 -4.81 28.61 6.93
C PHE A 75 -4.83 29.37 8.28
N ARG A 76 -5.02 30.71 8.23
CA ARG A 76 -5.08 31.54 9.45
C ARG A 76 -6.27 31.20 10.33
N GLU A 77 -7.40 30.87 9.74
CA GLU A 77 -8.60 30.43 10.46
C GLU A 77 -8.37 29.09 11.15
N ALA A 78 -7.83 28.11 10.41
CA ALA A 78 -7.52 26.79 10.94
C ALA A 78 -6.45 26.86 12.04
N TRP A 79 -5.43 27.70 11.87
CA TRP A 79 -4.38 27.92 12.87
C TRP A 79 -4.92 28.32 14.25
N ARG A 80 -6.01 29.09 14.30
CA ARG A 80 -6.65 29.50 15.54
C ARG A 80 -7.44 28.39 16.24
N ARG A 81 -7.73 27.26 15.56
CA ARG A 81 -8.54 26.14 16.06
C ARG A 81 -7.76 25.13 16.92
N LYS A 82 -6.76 25.56 17.71
CA LYS A 82 -6.00 24.72 18.66
C LYS A 82 -5.30 23.51 18.02
N ILE A 83 -4.83 23.62 16.79
CA ILE A 83 -4.11 22.57 16.06
C ILE A 83 -2.88 22.09 16.82
N PHE A 84 -2.25 22.99 17.58
CA PHE A 84 -1.11 22.66 18.44
C PHE A 84 -1.40 21.54 19.45
N ALA A 85 -2.65 21.34 19.86
CA ALA A 85 -3.01 20.26 20.78
C ALA A 85 -2.65 18.88 20.18
N VAL A 86 -2.77 18.70 18.86
CA VAL A 86 -2.40 17.45 18.19
C VAL A 86 -0.88 17.22 18.25
N GLY A 87 -0.10 18.27 18.05
CA GLY A 87 1.35 18.20 18.22
C GLY A 87 1.76 17.86 19.65
N VAL A 88 1.09 18.45 20.66
CA VAL A 88 1.33 18.12 22.08
C VAL A 88 0.97 16.66 22.38
N ILE A 89 -0.17 16.17 21.88
CA ILE A 89 -0.58 14.77 22.02
C ILE A 89 0.49 13.85 21.39
N PHE A 90 0.99 14.19 20.21
CA PHE A 90 2.03 13.40 19.55
C PHE A 90 3.33 13.34 20.39
N VAL A 91 3.80 14.49 20.90
CA VAL A 91 4.98 14.54 21.77
C VAL A 91 4.79 13.71 23.04
N LEU A 92 3.60 13.76 23.65
CA LEU A 92 3.28 12.93 24.81
C LEU A 92 3.28 11.44 24.44
N LEU A 93 2.69 11.06 23.30
CA LEU A 93 2.68 9.67 22.84
C LEU A 93 4.10 9.12 22.66
N ILE A 94 4.99 9.82 21.96
CA ILE A 94 6.36 9.35 21.74
C ILE A 94 7.19 9.35 23.03
N MET A 95 6.93 10.27 23.96
CA MET A 95 7.60 10.31 25.27
C MET A 95 7.25 9.08 26.10
N PHE A 96 5.96 8.70 26.15
CA PHE A 96 5.54 7.49 26.87
C PHE A 96 5.92 6.21 26.12
N ALA A 97 5.93 6.23 24.78
CA ALA A 97 6.28 5.08 23.97
C ALA A 97 7.69 4.55 24.27
N GLY A 98 8.66 5.43 24.49
CA GLY A 98 10.02 5.02 24.86
C GLY A 98 10.09 4.19 26.14
N TRP A 99 9.12 4.33 27.02
CA TRP A 99 9.05 3.53 28.25
C TRP A 99 8.39 2.17 28.04
N PHE A 100 7.32 2.10 27.22
CA PHE A 100 6.58 0.85 27.00
C PHE A 100 7.19 -0.05 25.92
N LEU A 101 7.85 0.53 24.92
CA LEU A 101 8.37 -0.19 23.75
C LEU A 101 9.83 -0.62 23.89
N SER A 102 10.53 -0.24 24.98
CA SER A 102 11.86 -0.71 25.28
C SER A 102 11.79 -2.00 26.09
N SER A 103 11.76 -3.15 25.44
CA SER A 103 11.90 -4.45 26.10
C SER A 103 13.36 -4.87 26.12
N PRO A 104 13.97 -5.10 27.30
CA PRO A 104 15.31 -5.64 27.37
C PRO A 104 15.30 -7.09 26.88
N GLY A 105 15.97 -7.36 25.78
CA GLY A 105 16.11 -8.71 25.22
C GLY A 105 15.57 -8.90 23.79
N ASP A 106 14.91 -7.91 23.21
CA ASP A 106 14.49 -7.98 21.81
C ASP A 106 15.70 -7.82 20.87
N GLN A 107 15.64 -8.56 19.76
CA GLN A 107 16.64 -8.40 18.71
C GLN A 107 16.65 -6.96 18.20
N PRO A 108 17.81 -6.37 17.86
CA PRO A 108 17.94 -4.99 17.39
C PRO A 108 16.98 -4.63 16.26
N ASP A 109 16.83 -5.53 15.28
CA ASP A 109 15.95 -5.34 14.12
C ASP A 109 14.46 -5.25 14.52
N THR A 110 14.04 -6.07 15.48
CA THR A 110 12.65 -6.07 15.97
C THR A 110 12.33 -4.79 16.73
N GLN A 111 13.26 -4.29 17.54
CA GLN A 111 13.10 -3.03 18.25
C GLN A 111 12.96 -1.85 17.29
N VAL A 112 13.85 -1.74 16.30
CA VAL A 112 13.78 -0.69 15.26
C VAL A 112 12.47 -0.73 14.51
N LYS A 113 12.03 -1.93 14.09
CA LYS A 113 10.74 -2.14 13.42
C LYS A 113 9.57 -1.61 14.22
N VAL A 114 9.48 -1.96 15.50
CA VAL A 114 8.39 -1.54 16.40
C VAL A 114 8.39 -0.03 16.59
N LEU A 115 9.55 0.58 16.81
CA LEU A 115 9.69 2.03 17.01
C LEU A 115 9.31 2.82 15.75
N VAL A 116 9.80 2.42 14.58
CA VAL A 116 9.48 3.08 13.30
C VAL A 116 8.00 2.94 12.97
N SER A 117 7.44 1.73 13.10
CA SER A 117 6.01 1.47 12.89
C SER A 117 5.16 2.33 13.81
N PHE A 118 5.51 2.41 15.10
CA PHE A 118 4.77 3.22 16.08
C PHE A 118 4.75 4.70 15.71
N VAL A 119 5.91 5.28 15.35
CA VAL A 119 6.00 6.71 14.99
C VAL A 119 5.17 7.03 13.76
N LEU A 120 5.35 6.28 12.67
CA LEU A 120 4.63 6.54 11.42
C LEU A 120 3.12 6.31 11.58
N THR A 121 2.73 5.23 12.27
CA THR A 121 1.32 4.94 12.57
C THR A 121 0.70 6.05 13.43
N SER A 122 1.40 6.53 14.47
CA SER A 122 0.91 7.61 15.32
C SER A 122 0.74 8.92 14.54
N ILE A 123 1.67 9.25 13.65
CA ILE A 123 1.55 10.41 12.75
C ILE A 123 0.29 10.27 11.88
N SER A 124 0.10 9.13 11.23
CA SER A 124 -1.06 8.87 10.37
C SER A 124 -2.38 8.98 11.15
N TRP A 125 -2.48 8.35 12.33
CA TRP A 125 -3.67 8.35 13.17
C TRP A 125 -4.00 9.69 13.83
N LEU A 126 -3.04 10.60 13.94
CA LEU A 126 -3.28 11.94 14.46
C LEU A 126 -3.61 12.94 13.35
N ILE A 127 -2.95 12.83 12.18
CA ILE A 127 -3.12 13.81 11.12
C ILE A 127 -4.43 13.64 10.34
N LEU A 128 -4.86 12.39 10.10
CA LEU A 128 -6.08 12.13 9.36
C LEU A 128 -7.34 12.66 10.08
N PRO A 129 -7.60 12.35 11.36
CA PRO A 129 -8.73 12.94 12.07
C PRO A 129 -8.64 14.46 12.20
N LEU A 130 -7.42 15.01 12.36
CA LEU A 130 -7.21 16.46 12.40
C LEU A 130 -7.77 17.13 11.13
N VAL A 131 -7.34 16.67 9.96
CA VAL A 131 -7.79 17.28 8.69
C VAL A 131 -9.26 17.01 8.41
N VAL A 132 -9.80 15.85 8.79
CA VAL A 132 -11.24 15.55 8.69
C VAL A 132 -12.06 16.55 9.48
N LEU A 133 -11.72 16.78 10.74
CA LEU A 133 -12.44 17.73 11.59
C LEU A 133 -12.33 19.16 11.06
N LEU A 134 -11.15 19.58 10.58
CA LEU A 134 -10.97 20.93 10.05
C LEU A 134 -11.74 21.15 8.74
N ALA A 135 -11.63 20.20 7.79
CA ALA A 135 -12.16 20.39 6.44
C ALA A 135 -13.67 20.17 6.35
N CYS A 136 -14.23 19.25 7.15
CA CYS A 136 -15.68 18.99 7.14
C CYS A 136 -16.52 20.12 7.74
N TRP A 137 -15.97 20.88 8.68
CA TRP A 137 -16.70 21.95 9.36
C TRP A 137 -16.51 23.32 8.73
N GLY A 138 -15.47 23.53 7.90
CA GLY A 138 -15.14 24.85 7.36
C GLY A 138 -16.27 25.51 6.58
N ILE A 139 -16.69 24.90 5.46
CA ILE A 139 -17.77 25.48 4.61
C ILE A 139 -19.12 25.55 5.32
N PRO A 140 -19.59 24.51 6.06
CA PRO A 140 -20.83 24.62 6.82
C PRO A 140 -20.83 25.72 7.87
N ASP A 141 -19.72 25.96 8.56
CA ASP A 141 -19.60 27.05 9.53
C ASP A 141 -19.64 28.42 8.84
N ASP A 142 -18.99 28.55 7.67
CA ASP A 142 -19.04 29.78 6.86
C ASP A 142 -20.45 30.11 6.39
N ILE A 143 -21.24 29.11 6.01
CA ILE A 143 -22.64 29.30 5.62
C ILE A 143 -23.46 29.76 6.82
N LYS A 144 -23.29 29.11 7.99
CA LYS A 144 -23.99 29.50 9.23
C LYS A 144 -23.64 30.91 9.70
N ALA A 145 -22.35 31.26 9.66
CA ALA A 145 -21.85 32.57 10.06
C ALA A 145 -22.13 33.66 9.02
N ARG A 146 -22.73 33.30 7.86
CA ARG A 146 -22.95 34.20 6.72
C ARG A 146 -21.65 34.85 6.19
N SER A 147 -20.49 34.34 6.58
CA SER A 147 -19.18 34.84 6.11
C SER A 147 -18.98 34.58 4.62
N LEU A 148 -19.57 33.50 4.11
CA LEU A 148 -19.52 33.16 2.69
C LEU A 148 -20.22 34.20 1.81
N HIS A 149 -21.28 34.85 2.32
CA HIS A 149 -21.98 35.95 1.62
C HIS A 149 -21.05 37.14 1.35
N THR A 150 -20.19 37.50 2.31
CA THR A 150 -19.25 38.61 2.14
C THR A 150 -18.14 38.30 1.13
N VAL A 151 -17.80 37.01 0.94
CA VAL A 151 -16.85 36.57 -0.07
C VAL A 151 -17.50 36.54 -1.45
N VAL A 152 -18.76 36.09 -1.54
CA VAL A 152 -19.48 35.93 -2.82
C VAL A 152 -19.92 37.28 -3.40
N THR A 153 -20.08 38.34 -2.57
CA THR A 153 -20.32 39.71 -3.07
C THR A 153 -19.11 40.31 -3.80
N LYS A 154 -17.92 39.72 -3.64
CA LYS A 154 -16.72 40.06 -4.41
C LYS A 154 -16.67 39.24 -5.70
N PRO A 155 -15.90 39.63 -6.74
CA PRO A 155 -15.80 38.89 -7.98
C PRO A 155 -14.92 37.62 -7.78
N VAL A 156 -15.41 36.65 -6.99
CA VAL A 156 -14.75 35.38 -6.66
C VAL A 156 -15.61 34.24 -7.20
N TYR A 157 -15.01 33.37 -7.98
CA TYR A 157 -15.68 32.17 -8.49
C TYR A 157 -15.80 31.08 -7.43
N ARG A 158 -16.82 30.23 -7.53
CA ARG A 158 -17.03 29.11 -6.61
C ARG A 158 -15.87 28.09 -6.65
N SER A 159 -15.25 27.90 -7.81
CA SER A 159 -14.04 27.10 -7.98
C SER A 159 -12.88 27.60 -7.10
N GLU A 160 -12.71 28.93 -7.01
CA GLU A 160 -11.66 29.54 -6.19
C GLU A 160 -11.88 29.34 -4.69
N ILE A 161 -13.15 29.33 -4.25
CA ILE A 161 -13.48 29.04 -2.85
C ILE A 161 -13.14 27.59 -2.50
N VAL A 162 -13.56 26.64 -3.34
CA VAL A 162 -13.28 25.21 -3.12
C VAL A 162 -11.77 24.95 -3.11
N LEU A 163 -11.05 25.43 -4.13
CA LEU A 163 -9.60 25.28 -4.20
C LEU A 163 -8.88 25.98 -3.03
N GLY A 164 -9.33 27.19 -2.67
CA GLY A 164 -8.78 27.93 -1.53
C GLY A 164 -8.91 27.17 -0.21
N ARG A 165 -10.06 26.51 0.02
CA ARG A 165 -10.27 25.67 1.21
C ARG A 165 -9.40 24.41 1.17
N ILE A 166 -9.32 23.71 0.03
CA ILE A 166 -8.49 22.53 -0.14
C ILE A 166 -7.02 22.85 0.13
N PHE A 167 -6.47 23.87 -0.54
CA PHE A 167 -5.07 24.24 -0.36
C PHE A 167 -4.79 24.80 1.05
N GLY A 168 -5.72 25.55 1.65
CA GLY A 168 -5.56 26.06 3.00
C GLY A 168 -5.49 24.97 4.06
N TYR A 169 -6.37 23.97 4.01
CA TYR A 169 -6.32 22.81 4.91
C TYR A 169 -5.13 21.90 4.59
N GLY A 170 -4.81 21.73 3.31
CA GLY A 170 -3.61 21.03 2.88
C GLY A 170 -2.33 21.64 3.44
N MET A 171 -2.17 22.97 3.38
CA MET A 171 -1.01 23.68 3.94
C MET A 171 -0.86 23.44 5.45
N ILE A 172 -1.96 23.51 6.22
CA ILE A 172 -1.88 23.32 7.66
C ILE A 172 -1.60 21.88 8.04
N GLY A 173 -2.21 20.92 7.31
CA GLY A 173 -1.92 19.50 7.46
C GLY A 173 -0.46 19.19 7.12
N THR A 174 0.06 19.75 6.04
CA THR A 174 1.48 19.60 5.65
C THR A 174 2.42 20.14 6.71
N LEU A 175 2.12 21.31 7.27
CA LEU A 175 2.93 21.88 8.36
C LEU A 175 2.94 20.98 9.60
N ALA A 176 1.75 20.47 9.99
CA ALA A 176 1.65 19.53 11.12
C ALA A 176 2.40 18.22 10.83
N LEU A 177 2.26 17.67 9.61
CA LEU A 177 2.97 16.46 9.18
C LEU A 177 4.48 16.63 9.25
N VAL A 178 5.00 17.72 8.70
CA VAL A 178 6.44 18.00 8.71
C VAL A 178 6.94 18.16 10.14
N ALA A 179 6.21 18.90 10.99
CA ALA A 179 6.60 19.09 12.41
C ALA A 179 6.64 17.75 13.16
N MET A 180 5.60 16.91 13.01
CA MET A 180 5.55 15.59 13.64
C MET A 180 6.58 14.63 13.03
N GLY A 181 6.78 14.68 11.71
CA GLY A 181 7.78 13.87 11.02
C GLY A 181 9.20 14.16 11.49
N VAL A 182 9.58 15.44 11.61
CA VAL A 182 10.89 15.84 12.12
C VAL A 182 11.06 15.45 13.59
N ALA A 183 10.04 15.70 14.42
CA ALA A 183 10.08 15.32 15.83
C ALA A 183 10.18 13.80 16.00
N GLY A 184 9.42 13.03 15.22
CA GLY A 184 9.46 11.56 15.22
C GLY A 184 10.81 11.01 14.78
N TYR A 185 11.39 11.56 13.70
CA TYR A 185 12.72 11.16 13.23
C TYR A 185 13.80 11.44 14.27
N ALA A 186 13.80 12.63 14.88
CA ALA A 186 14.75 13.01 15.92
C ALA A 186 14.62 12.10 17.15
N TRP A 187 13.40 11.75 17.53
CA TRP A 187 13.14 10.83 18.63
C TRP A 187 13.62 9.40 18.31
N LEU A 188 13.32 8.87 17.11
CA LEU A 188 13.81 7.56 16.65
C LEU A 188 15.32 7.47 16.72
N TYR A 189 16.03 8.48 16.19
CA TYR A 189 17.48 8.51 16.18
C TYR A 189 18.08 8.54 17.59
N ARG A 190 17.37 9.12 18.56
CA ARG A 190 17.78 9.18 19.96
C ARG A 190 17.47 7.90 20.74
N GLN A 191 16.36 7.22 20.39
CA GLN A 191 15.87 6.05 21.09
C GLN A 191 16.58 4.76 20.68
N VAL A 192 17.06 4.69 19.43
CA VAL A 192 17.79 3.54 18.91
C VAL A 192 19.23 3.56 19.42
N ASP A 193 19.64 2.47 20.07
CA ASP A 193 20.98 2.29 20.58
C ASP A 193 22.03 2.31 19.46
N GLU A 194 23.29 2.64 19.80
CA GLU A 194 24.38 2.75 18.80
C GLU A 194 24.59 1.46 18.01
N ASP A 195 24.51 0.32 18.66
CA ASP A 195 24.64 -1.01 18.02
C ASP A 195 23.48 -1.30 17.06
N SER A 196 22.27 -0.82 17.39
CA SER A 196 21.07 -0.98 16.57
C SER A 196 20.94 0.07 15.46
N ARG A 197 21.76 1.12 15.46
CA ARG A 197 21.75 2.14 14.38
C ARG A 197 22.20 1.57 13.04
N ALA A 198 22.99 0.52 13.04
CA ALA A 198 23.36 -0.20 11.82
C ALA A 198 22.14 -0.84 11.13
N SER A 199 21.07 -1.12 11.88
CA SER A 199 19.80 -1.63 11.35
C SER A 199 18.85 -0.55 10.81
N LEU A 200 19.16 0.76 11.05
CA LEU A 200 18.46 1.90 10.45
C LEU A 200 18.92 2.12 9.00
N THR A 201 18.69 1.13 8.17
CA THR A 201 18.99 1.16 6.73
C THR A 201 17.74 0.91 5.92
N ALA A 202 17.76 1.32 4.67
CA ALA A 202 16.70 1.05 3.72
C ALA A 202 17.18 0.01 2.70
N LYS A 203 16.79 -1.23 2.92
CA LYS A 203 17.11 -2.37 2.06
C LYS A 203 16.39 -2.23 0.72
N VAL A 204 17.10 -2.50 -0.37
CA VAL A 204 16.51 -2.55 -1.71
C VAL A 204 16.44 -4.03 -2.13
N PRO A 205 15.27 -4.67 -2.00
CA PRO A 205 15.10 -6.07 -2.37
C PRO A 205 14.92 -6.21 -3.87
N VAL A 206 15.58 -7.21 -4.46
CA VAL A 206 15.25 -7.71 -5.80
C VAL A 206 14.66 -9.11 -5.62
N TYR A 207 13.40 -9.24 -5.91
CA TYR A 207 12.66 -10.50 -5.82
C TYR A 207 12.88 -11.32 -7.09
N GLY A 208 12.84 -12.66 -6.96
CA GLY A 208 12.82 -13.52 -8.14
C GLY A 208 11.54 -13.36 -8.95
N ASP A 209 11.64 -13.46 -10.27
CA ASP A 209 10.48 -13.32 -11.15
C ASP A 209 9.58 -14.54 -11.08
N ASP A 210 10.16 -15.72 -10.89
CA ASP A 210 9.43 -16.99 -10.82
C ASP A 210 10.08 -17.96 -9.84
N ILE A 211 9.30 -18.98 -9.40
CA ILE A 211 9.77 -20.12 -8.63
C ILE A 211 9.43 -21.41 -9.37
N ILE A 212 10.44 -22.19 -9.71
CA ILE A 212 10.28 -23.52 -10.30
C ILE A 212 10.31 -24.55 -9.18
N TRP A 213 9.25 -25.34 -9.08
CA TRP A 213 9.11 -26.36 -8.06
C TRP A 213 9.45 -27.75 -8.59
N LEU A 214 10.16 -28.55 -7.79
CA LEU A 214 10.35 -29.97 -8.00
C LEU A 214 9.72 -30.74 -6.83
N ASP A 215 9.01 -31.82 -7.15
CA ASP A 215 8.42 -32.72 -6.17
C ASP A 215 9.45 -33.62 -5.43
N GLN A 216 8.96 -34.49 -4.55
CA GLN A 216 9.81 -35.42 -3.79
C GLN A 216 10.57 -36.43 -4.69
N GLN A 217 10.10 -36.68 -5.89
CA GLN A 217 10.70 -37.54 -6.90
C GLN A 217 11.67 -36.79 -7.81
N GLY A 218 11.66 -35.46 -7.76
CA GLY A 218 12.44 -34.57 -8.62
C GLY A 218 11.78 -34.28 -9.95
N GLN A 219 10.45 -34.44 -10.04
CA GLN A 219 9.68 -34.08 -11.22
C GLN A 219 9.15 -32.65 -11.09
N PRO A 220 8.97 -31.93 -12.21
CA PRO A 220 8.36 -30.59 -12.19
C PRO A 220 6.96 -30.63 -11.56
N ALA A 221 6.68 -29.66 -10.66
CA ALA A 221 5.41 -29.48 -9.99
C ALA A 221 4.96 -28.03 -10.11
N GLU A 222 3.66 -27.78 -10.02
CA GLU A 222 3.11 -26.41 -10.04
C GLU A 222 3.39 -25.66 -8.75
N SER A 223 3.46 -26.37 -7.62
CA SER A 223 3.73 -25.82 -6.30
C SER A 223 4.36 -26.87 -5.40
N GLY A 224 4.91 -26.44 -4.26
CA GLY A 224 5.29 -27.35 -3.17
C GLY A 224 4.08 -27.96 -2.47
N ILE A 225 4.35 -28.75 -1.42
CA ILE A 225 3.30 -29.38 -0.62
C ILE A 225 2.62 -28.32 0.24
N ASN A 226 1.30 -28.37 0.34
CA ASN A 226 0.55 -27.60 1.34
C ASN A 226 0.43 -28.43 2.62
N THR A 227 1.02 -27.97 3.71
CA THR A 227 1.02 -28.66 5.02
C THR A 227 0.11 -27.97 6.03
N GLY A 228 -0.43 -26.80 5.69
CA GLY A 228 -1.23 -25.97 6.59
C GLY A 228 -2.67 -25.82 6.15
N ASP A 229 -3.33 -24.83 6.74
CA ASP A 229 -4.66 -24.42 6.33
C ASP A 229 -4.65 -23.92 4.87
N VAL A 230 -5.78 -24.07 4.21
CA VAL A 230 -6.00 -23.75 2.79
C VAL A 230 -5.63 -22.29 2.41
N TRP A 231 -5.42 -21.45 3.39
CA TRP A 231 -5.11 -20.02 3.27
C TRP A 231 -3.62 -19.68 3.35
N GLU A 232 -2.73 -20.69 3.57
CA GLU A 232 -1.30 -20.41 3.55
C GLU A 232 -0.82 -20.13 2.11
N PHE A 233 -0.25 -18.94 1.91
CA PHE A 233 0.35 -18.56 0.63
C PHE A 233 1.74 -19.17 0.42
N ARG A 234 2.29 -19.89 1.43
CA ARG A 234 3.57 -20.59 1.38
C ARG A 234 3.39 -22.04 0.97
N SER A 235 4.27 -22.50 0.09
CA SER A 235 4.41 -23.90 -0.27
C SER A 235 5.60 -24.51 0.47
N TYR A 236 5.52 -25.79 0.81
CA TYR A 236 6.52 -26.46 1.63
C TYR A 236 7.30 -27.51 0.84
N ILE A 237 8.61 -27.59 1.08
CA ILE A 237 9.46 -28.68 0.59
C ILE A 237 9.86 -29.60 1.75
N PRO A 238 9.69 -30.93 1.63
CA PRO A 238 10.09 -31.90 2.65
C PRO A 238 11.61 -32.10 2.66
N GLY A 239 12.14 -32.22 3.87
CA GLY A 239 13.58 -32.41 4.07
C GLY A 239 14.10 -33.77 3.69
N ASN A 240 15.34 -33.80 3.24
CA ASN A 240 16.07 -34.99 2.79
C ASN A 240 15.38 -35.74 1.64
N THR A 241 14.74 -35.01 0.73
CA THR A 241 14.09 -35.52 -0.48
C THR A 241 14.71 -34.86 -1.72
N LYS A 242 14.19 -35.16 -2.91
CA LYS A 242 14.56 -34.46 -4.15
C LYS A 242 13.76 -33.20 -4.40
N ALA A 243 12.82 -32.85 -3.48
CA ALA A 243 12.04 -31.64 -3.60
C ALA A 243 12.94 -30.40 -3.52
N ARG A 244 12.73 -29.47 -4.43
CA ARG A 244 13.49 -28.21 -4.54
C ARG A 244 12.58 -27.06 -4.94
N ALA A 245 12.98 -25.88 -4.54
CA ALA A 245 12.39 -24.65 -5.05
C ALA A 245 13.50 -23.79 -5.64
N THR A 246 13.39 -23.42 -6.90
CA THR A 246 14.42 -22.67 -7.63
C THR A 246 13.88 -21.29 -7.96
N TRP A 247 14.47 -20.25 -7.36
CA TRP A 247 14.20 -18.85 -7.72
C TRP A 247 14.98 -18.48 -8.97
N VAL A 248 14.32 -17.77 -9.88
CA VAL A 248 14.93 -17.19 -11.08
C VAL A 248 14.95 -15.68 -10.90
N PHE A 249 16.13 -15.10 -10.83
CA PHE A 249 16.34 -13.65 -10.75
C PHE A 249 16.76 -13.13 -12.11
N ASP A 250 16.02 -12.19 -12.69
CA ASP A 250 16.34 -11.55 -13.96
C ASP A 250 17.16 -10.27 -13.78
N GLY A 251 17.97 -9.93 -14.78
CA GLY A 251 18.76 -8.70 -14.81
C GLY A 251 19.97 -8.68 -13.86
N VAL A 252 20.41 -9.84 -13.36
CA VAL A 252 21.54 -9.91 -12.43
C VAL A 252 22.85 -9.61 -13.15
N GLY A 253 23.57 -8.60 -12.66
CA GLY A 253 24.87 -8.17 -13.20
C GLY A 253 25.85 -7.74 -12.11
N GLU A 254 26.96 -7.12 -12.49
CA GLU A 254 28.00 -6.65 -11.56
C GLU A 254 27.48 -5.62 -10.55
N ASP A 255 26.43 -4.86 -10.90
CA ASP A 255 25.78 -3.86 -10.05
C ASP A 255 25.13 -4.47 -8.79
N TYR A 256 24.92 -5.79 -8.76
CA TYR A 256 24.36 -6.53 -7.63
C TYR A 256 25.41 -6.91 -6.59
N LEU A 257 26.68 -6.85 -6.96
CA LEU A 257 27.79 -7.16 -6.06
C LEU A 257 28.12 -5.95 -5.16
N ARG A 258 28.49 -6.25 -3.93
CA ARG A 258 28.95 -5.27 -2.96
C ARG A 258 30.35 -5.57 -2.51
N PRO A 259 31.18 -4.56 -2.22
CA PRO A 259 32.43 -4.80 -1.54
C PRO A 259 32.15 -5.26 -0.10
N ASN A 260 32.79 -6.34 0.31
CA ASN A 260 32.79 -6.80 1.69
C ASN A 260 33.45 -5.71 2.57
N PRO A 261 32.85 -5.28 3.70
CA PRO A 261 33.42 -4.25 4.54
C PRO A 261 34.79 -4.61 5.12
N GLU A 262 35.10 -5.89 5.29
CA GLU A 262 36.34 -6.36 5.93
C GLU A 262 37.44 -6.69 4.91
N THR A 263 37.09 -7.36 3.79
CA THR A 263 38.06 -7.85 2.79
C THR A 263 38.13 -6.97 1.54
N GLY A 264 37.09 -6.18 1.26
CA GLY A 264 36.96 -5.41 0.01
C GLY A 264 36.56 -6.24 -1.20
N ASP A 265 36.41 -7.57 -1.07
CA ASP A 265 36.05 -8.45 -2.16
C ASP A 265 34.56 -8.29 -2.53
N PRO A 266 34.21 -8.40 -3.83
CA PRO A 266 32.83 -8.31 -4.25
C PRO A 266 32.03 -9.53 -3.78
N GLU A 267 30.89 -9.31 -3.16
CA GLU A 267 29.97 -10.33 -2.64
C GLU A 267 28.51 -10.05 -3.00
N LEU A 268 27.73 -11.10 -3.22
CA LEU A 268 26.28 -11.06 -3.34
C LEU A 268 25.66 -11.35 -1.98
N ARG A 269 24.63 -10.58 -1.59
CA ARG A 269 23.87 -10.82 -0.35
C ARG A 269 22.49 -11.34 -0.66
N LEU A 270 22.21 -12.55 -0.18
CA LEU A 270 20.87 -13.16 -0.18
C LEU A 270 20.26 -12.98 1.21
N GLU A 271 19.03 -12.54 1.25
CA GLU A 271 18.25 -12.46 2.49
C GLU A 271 17.00 -13.34 2.33
N SER A 272 16.75 -14.22 3.32
CA SER A 272 15.58 -15.10 3.31
C SER A 272 14.83 -15.13 4.63
N SER A 273 13.50 -15.33 4.53
CA SER A 273 12.56 -15.43 5.66
C SER A 273 11.67 -16.67 5.53
N PHE A 274 12.32 -17.84 5.49
CA PHE A 274 11.62 -19.12 5.35
C PHE A 274 10.91 -19.51 6.65
N GLN A 275 9.74 -20.16 6.49
CA GLN A 275 8.98 -20.70 7.61
C GLN A 275 9.34 -22.18 7.83
N VAL A 276 9.30 -22.60 9.10
CA VAL A 276 9.54 -23.98 9.49
C VAL A 276 8.22 -24.63 9.86
N PHE A 277 7.96 -25.82 9.30
CA PHE A 277 6.89 -26.68 9.78
C PHE A 277 7.47 -28.01 10.25
N ARG A 278 7.24 -28.34 11.53
CA ARG A 278 7.75 -29.55 12.17
C ARG A 278 6.67 -30.63 12.24
N SER A 279 6.94 -31.79 11.68
CA SER A 279 6.05 -32.95 11.81
C SER A 279 6.16 -33.61 13.18
N PHE A 280 7.25 -33.39 13.91
CA PHE A 280 7.46 -33.81 15.29
C PHE A 280 8.30 -32.77 16.04
N ILE A 281 8.10 -32.64 17.34
CA ILE A 281 8.68 -31.56 18.13
C ILE A 281 10.23 -31.61 18.11
N GLY A 282 10.83 -32.77 18.29
CA GLY A 282 12.28 -32.90 18.29
C GLY A 282 12.94 -31.93 19.30
N ASP A 283 14.15 -31.48 18.95
CA ASP A 283 14.86 -30.42 19.67
C ASP A 283 14.43 -29.06 19.12
N ALA A 284 13.59 -28.33 19.89
CA ALA A 284 13.03 -27.04 19.47
C ALA A 284 14.11 -25.95 19.27
N ASP A 285 15.22 -26.05 20.02
CA ASP A 285 16.33 -25.08 19.92
C ASP A 285 17.19 -25.27 18.67
N ARG A 286 17.09 -26.43 18.04
CA ARG A 286 17.85 -26.78 16.85
C ARG A 286 17.11 -26.34 15.59
N GLY A 287 17.71 -25.46 14.80
CA GLY A 287 17.15 -24.99 13.53
C GLY A 287 17.05 -26.12 12.48
N ILE A 288 16.18 -25.95 11.49
CA ILE A 288 16.14 -26.79 10.30
C ILE A 288 17.25 -26.33 9.37
N ARG A 289 18.03 -27.27 8.86
CA ARG A 289 19.13 -26.97 7.95
C ARG A 289 18.61 -26.86 6.52
N ALA A 290 18.91 -25.72 5.90
CA ALA A 290 18.66 -25.45 4.50
C ALA A 290 19.99 -25.17 3.77
N ARG A 291 19.98 -25.25 2.44
CA ARG A 291 21.15 -24.96 1.62
C ARG A 291 20.71 -24.28 0.32
N TYR A 292 21.48 -23.30 -0.13
CA TYR A 292 21.39 -22.75 -1.47
C TYR A 292 22.36 -23.48 -2.40
N THR A 293 21.91 -23.70 -3.64
CA THR A 293 22.71 -24.21 -4.73
C THR A 293 22.51 -23.29 -5.94
N PHE A 294 23.58 -22.71 -6.43
CA PHE A 294 23.56 -21.96 -7.67
C PHE A 294 23.61 -22.88 -8.86
N VAL A 295 22.73 -22.70 -9.83
CA VAL A 295 22.56 -23.63 -10.95
C VAL A 295 22.69 -22.90 -12.28
N ASN A 296 23.59 -23.38 -13.14
CA ASN A 296 23.62 -23.04 -14.55
C ASN A 296 23.40 -24.34 -15.34
N GLU A 297 22.23 -24.48 -15.95
CA GLU A 297 21.83 -25.71 -16.66
C GLU A 297 22.64 -25.95 -17.93
N ASP A 298 23.10 -24.91 -18.63
CA ASP A 298 23.82 -25.03 -19.89
C ASP A 298 25.26 -25.55 -19.69
N LYS A 299 25.90 -25.09 -18.61
CA LYS A 299 27.24 -25.53 -18.25
C LYS A 299 27.21 -26.81 -17.38
N ASP A 300 26.00 -27.33 -17.07
CA ASP A 300 25.76 -28.43 -16.09
C ASP A 300 26.48 -28.14 -14.76
N LEU A 301 26.49 -26.87 -14.36
CA LEU A 301 27.22 -26.41 -13.20
C LEU A 301 26.26 -26.22 -12.02
N ARG A 302 26.56 -26.91 -10.91
CA ARG A 302 25.81 -26.80 -9.65
C ARG A 302 26.79 -26.55 -8.51
N VAL A 303 26.71 -25.36 -7.93
CA VAL A 303 27.59 -24.91 -6.86
C VAL A 303 26.81 -24.77 -5.56
N PRO A 304 26.86 -25.77 -4.67
CA PRO A 304 26.22 -25.68 -3.36
C PRO A 304 27.10 -24.83 -2.43
N ILE A 305 26.44 -23.95 -1.66
CA ILE A 305 27.11 -23.19 -0.59
C ILE A 305 26.93 -23.85 0.79
N ALA A 306 27.57 -23.29 1.80
CA ALA A 306 27.46 -23.78 3.17
C ALA A 306 25.98 -23.78 3.65
N PRO A 307 25.55 -24.87 4.31
CA PRO A 307 24.19 -24.93 4.85
C PRO A 307 24.01 -23.92 6.00
N PHE A 308 22.82 -23.36 6.09
CA PHE A 308 22.41 -22.44 7.16
C PHE A 308 21.24 -23.03 7.95
N GLU A 309 20.98 -22.48 9.14
CA GLU A 309 19.91 -22.92 10.02
C GLU A 309 18.74 -21.94 9.97
N VAL A 310 17.52 -22.46 9.78
CA VAL A 310 16.26 -21.73 9.88
C VAL A 310 15.60 -22.16 11.18
N LYS A 311 15.38 -21.21 12.10
CA LYS A 311 14.74 -21.44 13.40
C LYS A 311 13.26 -21.14 13.33
N GLU A 312 12.47 -21.96 14.01
CA GLU A 312 11.06 -21.72 14.22
C GLU A 312 10.87 -20.50 15.13
N PHE A 313 9.83 -19.69 14.87
CA PHE A 313 9.52 -18.45 15.62
C PHE A 313 10.64 -17.40 15.66
N HIS A 314 11.62 -17.51 14.79
CA HIS A 314 12.67 -16.52 14.67
C HIS A 314 12.25 -15.47 13.64
N ASN A 315 11.89 -14.29 14.12
CA ASN A 315 11.48 -13.17 13.26
C ASN A 315 12.65 -12.48 12.52
N GLY A 316 13.86 -13.02 12.64
CA GLY A 316 15.06 -12.54 11.96
C GLY A 316 15.23 -13.14 10.57
N ALA A 317 15.58 -12.31 9.61
CA ALA A 317 15.96 -12.79 8.29
C ALA A 317 17.33 -13.48 8.30
N ASN A 318 17.47 -14.58 7.58
CA ASN A 318 18.77 -15.21 7.35
C ASN A 318 19.50 -14.47 6.23
N ILE A 319 20.63 -13.85 6.56
CA ILE A 319 21.50 -13.19 5.59
C ILE A 319 22.63 -14.15 5.23
N THR A 320 22.72 -14.50 3.97
CA THR A 320 23.80 -15.33 3.42
C THR A 320 24.64 -14.51 2.46
N THR A 321 25.91 -14.37 2.78
CA THR A 321 26.89 -13.67 1.93
C THR A 321 27.58 -14.66 1.01
N VAL A 322 27.56 -14.37 -0.27
CA VAL A 322 28.10 -15.23 -1.32
C VAL A 322 29.23 -14.49 -2.01
N PRO A 323 30.50 -14.92 -1.87
CA PRO A 323 31.62 -14.28 -2.55
C PRO A 323 31.51 -14.45 -4.07
N ARG A 324 32.04 -13.49 -4.85
CA ARG A 324 32.07 -13.59 -6.31
C ARG A 324 32.73 -14.86 -6.79
N ASN A 325 33.86 -15.24 -6.18
CA ASN A 325 34.61 -16.43 -6.51
C ASN A 325 34.22 -17.57 -5.55
N LEU A 326 33.45 -18.54 -6.03
CA LEU A 326 32.99 -19.68 -5.26
C LEU A 326 33.97 -20.83 -5.34
N PRO A 327 34.47 -21.36 -4.21
CA PRO A 327 35.32 -22.52 -4.23
C PRO A 327 34.51 -23.79 -4.55
N VAL A 328 34.91 -24.52 -5.60
CA VAL A 328 34.33 -25.80 -5.97
C VAL A 328 35.32 -26.93 -5.61
N ARG A 329 34.79 -28.17 -5.55
CA ARG A 329 35.63 -29.35 -5.29
C ARG A 329 36.80 -29.42 -6.28
N ARG A 330 38.03 -29.60 -5.78
CA ARG A 330 39.34 -29.72 -6.47
C ARG A 330 40.17 -28.44 -6.61
N GLY A 331 39.80 -27.35 -5.93
CA GLY A 331 40.57 -26.10 -5.96
C GLY A 331 40.31 -25.22 -7.17
N GLU A 332 39.29 -25.54 -7.94
CA GLU A 332 38.77 -24.67 -8.99
C GLU A 332 37.83 -23.63 -8.35
N THR A 333 37.88 -22.38 -8.83
CA THR A 333 36.96 -21.30 -8.45
C THR A 333 36.03 -21.03 -9.61
N VAL A 334 34.74 -20.85 -9.30
CA VAL A 334 33.68 -20.49 -10.25
C VAL A 334 33.29 -19.06 -10.00
N ASP A 335 33.26 -18.25 -11.04
CA ASP A 335 32.77 -16.85 -10.94
C ASP A 335 31.25 -16.84 -10.92
N LEU A 336 30.68 -16.10 -9.94
CA LEU A 336 29.23 -16.02 -9.74
C LEU A 336 28.52 -15.36 -10.94
N ILE A 337 29.12 -14.34 -11.54
CA ILE A 337 28.52 -13.61 -12.66
C ILE A 337 28.83 -14.25 -14.00
N ASP A 338 30.12 -14.52 -14.28
CA ASP A 338 30.54 -15.00 -15.60
C ASP A 338 30.20 -16.48 -15.87
N ASP A 339 30.10 -17.28 -14.80
CA ASP A 339 29.85 -18.73 -14.95
C ASP A 339 28.44 -19.16 -14.56
N LEU A 340 27.80 -18.49 -13.57
CA LEU A 340 26.50 -18.91 -13.03
C LEU A 340 25.33 -18.05 -13.53
N VAL A 341 25.54 -16.79 -13.93
CA VAL A 341 24.53 -15.99 -14.58
C VAL A 341 24.49 -16.32 -16.07
N LYS A 342 23.30 -16.61 -16.60
CA LYS A 342 23.05 -16.85 -18.02
C LYS A 342 22.01 -15.86 -18.54
N ASP A 343 22.32 -15.12 -19.61
CA ASP A 343 21.40 -14.14 -20.21
C ASP A 343 20.82 -13.15 -19.18
N GLY A 344 21.64 -12.80 -18.18
CA GLY A 344 21.20 -11.96 -17.06
C GLY A 344 20.36 -12.69 -16.01
N LYS A 345 20.16 -14.01 -16.10
CA LYS A 345 19.36 -14.80 -15.16
C LYS A 345 20.25 -15.60 -14.20
N LEU A 346 20.01 -15.40 -12.90
CA LEU A 346 20.62 -16.17 -11.84
C LEU A 346 19.58 -17.12 -11.25
N ARG A 347 19.93 -18.43 -11.18
CA ARG A 347 19.06 -19.45 -10.57
C ARG A 347 19.61 -19.90 -9.23
N VAL A 348 18.77 -19.76 -8.20
CA VAL A 348 19.09 -20.17 -6.83
C VAL A 348 18.14 -21.27 -6.39
N GLU A 349 18.62 -22.48 -6.31
CA GLU A 349 17.89 -23.66 -5.83
C GLU A 349 17.99 -23.74 -4.31
N VAL A 350 16.85 -23.94 -3.63
CA VAL A 350 16.74 -24.12 -2.18
C VAL A 350 16.36 -25.55 -1.87
N GLU A 351 17.07 -26.16 -0.94
CA GLU A 351 16.78 -27.50 -0.45
C GLU A 351 16.73 -27.56 1.08
N CYS A 352 15.88 -28.43 1.62
CA CYS A 352 15.79 -28.74 3.04
C CYS A 352 16.60 -30.00 3.33
N LEU A 353 17.57 -29.93 4.26
CA LEU A 353 18.48 -31.04 4.59
C LEU A 353 18.00 -31.87 5.78
N THR A 354 17.07 -31.35 6.61
CA THR A 354 16.62 -32.02 7.85
C THR A 354 15.50 -32.98 7.53
N SER A 355 15.73 -34.28 7.69
CA SER A 355 14.75 -35.34 7.42
C SER A 355 13.49 -35.19 8.30
N GLY A 356 12.31 -35.43 7.71
CA GLY A 356 11.03 -35.41 8.40
C GLY A 356 10.54 -34.03 8.83
N GLN A 357 11.18 -32.97 8.36
CA GLN A 357 10.78 -31.57 8.60
C GLN A 357 10.49 -30.90 7.26
N TYR A 358 9.78 -29.79 7.30
CA TYR A 358 9.36 -29.07 6.11
C TYR A 358 9.83 -27.61 6.16
N LEU A 359 10.29 -27.09 5.03
CA LEU A 359 10.67 -25.71 4.85
C LEU A 359 9.64 -25.02 3.96
N GLY A 360 8.93 -24.04 4.52
CA GLY A 360 7.89 -23.28 3.84
C GLY A 360 8.46 -22.00 3.24
N MET A 361 8.05 -21.70 2.01
CA MET A 361 8.55 -20.57 1.26
C MET A 361 7.55 -20.07 0.23
N ALA A 362 7.60 -18.77 -0.01
CA ALA A 362 6.87 -18.08 -1.06
C ALA A 362 7.84 -17.19 -1.85
N ARG A 363 7.40 -16.69 -2.98
CA ARG A 363 8.22 -15.84 -3.84
C ARG A 363 8.95 -14.69 -3.10
N PRO A 364 8.30 -13.90 -2.22
CA PRO A 364 8.96 -12.79 -1.52
C PRO A 364 9.87 -13.22 -0.37
N ASP A 365 9.92 -14.51 -0.01
CA ASP A 365 10.71 -14.99 1.12
C ASP A 365 12.21 -15.14 0.81
N LEU A 366 12.63 -15.01 -0.43
CA LEU A 366 14.03 -14.95 -0.85
C LEU A 366 14.23 -13.78 -1.82
N PHE A 367 15.19 -12.93 -1.53
CA PHE A 367 15.56 -11.82 -2.39
C PHE A 367 17.06 -11.51 -2.35
N ILE A 368 17.53 -10.87 -3.41
CA ILE A 368 18.88 -10.31 -3.46
C ILE A 368 18.83 -8.92 -2.84
N ARG A 369 19.74 -8.63 -1.93
CA ARG A 369 19.82 -7.33 -1.24
C ARG A 369 20.82 -6.43 -1.95
N LEU A 370 20.31 -5.46 -2.70
CA LEU A 370 21.12 -4.41 -3.34
C LEU A 370 21.74 -3.43 -2.33
N PRO A 371 22.65 -2.54 -2.78
CA PRO A 371 23.18 -1.45 -1.96
C PRO A 371 22.07 -0.68 -1.25
N GLU A 372 22.27 -0.45 0.05
CA GLU A 372 21.28 0.17 0.91
C GLU A 372 21.18 1.68 0.65
N HIS A 373 19.94 2.17 0.65
CA HIS A 373 19.68 3.59 0.67
C HIS A 373 19.65 4.13 2.10
N SER A 374 19.70 5.45 2.26
CA SER A 374 19.61 6.05 3.58
C SER A 374 18.21 5.86 4.18
N PHE A 375 18.13 5.48 5.45
CA PHE A 375 16.86 5.38 6.19
C PHE A 375 16.06 6.69 6.14
N ALA A 376 16.75 7.86 6.22
CA ALA A 376 16.10 9.16 6.12
C ALA A 376 15.30 9.34 4.82
N ALA A 377 15.84 8.87 3.69
CA ALA A 377 15.14 8.95 2.42
C ALA A 377 13.88 8.05 2.40
N SER A 378 13.97 6.82 2.89
CA SER A 378 12.83 5.90 3.00
C SER A 378 11.75 6.44 3.95
N TYR A 379 12.18 6.98 5.10
CA TYR A 379 11.28 7.64 6.06
C TYR A 379 10.54 8.84 5.44
N CYS A 380 11.25 9.69 4.67
CA CYS A 380 10.62 10.79 3.94
C CYS A 380 9.62 10.29 2.89
N LYS A 381 9.91 9.19 2.19
CA LYS A 381 8.98 8.57 1.24
C LYS A 381 7.72 8.04 1.94
N ALA A 382 7.86 7.44 3.14
CA ALA A 382 6.72 7.02 3.95
C ALA A 382 5.87 8.23 4.42
N LEU A 383 6.50 9.31 4.87
CA LEU A 383 5.79 10.56 5.18
C LEU A 383 5.09 11.15 3.95
N PHE A 384 5.66 11.01 2.77
CA PHE A 384 5.02 11.43 1.53
C PHE A 384 3.77 10.58 1.21
N GLY A 385 3.78 9.28 1.52
CA GLY A 385 2.58 8.43 1.47
C GLY A 385 1.46 8.94 2.39
N ILE A 386 1.80 9.27 3.64
CA ILE A 386 0.87 9.88 4.60
C ILE A 386 0.37 11.24 4.09
N TRP A 387 1.23 12.04 3.45
CA TRP A 387 0.84 13.31 2.83
C TRP A 387 -0.16 13.12 1.69
N MET A 388 0.02 12.11 0.83
CA MET A 388 -0.94 11.77 -0.22
C MET A 388 -2.29 11.35 0.36
N MET A 389 -2.31 10.48 1.38
CA MET A 389 -3.54 10.10 2.10
C MET A 389 -4.25 11.33 2.68
N MET A 390 -3.49 12.20 3.35
CA MET A 390 -4.01 13.44 3.91
C MET A 390 -4.60 14.37 2.84
N GLY A 391 -3.91 14.53 1.71
CA GLY A 391 -4.36 15.35 0.59
C GLY A 391 -5.69 14.87 0.01
N MET A 392 -5.82 13.56 -0.22
CA MET A 392 -7.08 12.95 -0.65
C MET A 392 -8.18 13.14 0.40
N ALA A 393 -7.88 12.93 1.68
CA ALA A 393 -8.82 13.13 2.77
C ALA A 393 -9.35 14.58 2.81
N VAL A 394 -8.48 15.58 2.66
CA VAL A 394 -8.88 17.00 2.59
C VAL A 394 -9.86 17.25 1.45
N VAL A 395 -9.57 16.73 0.25
CA VAL A 395 -10.43 16.90 -0.93
C VAL A 395 -11.80 16.25 -0.71
N LEU A 396 -11.84 15.02 -0.19
CA LEU A 396 -13.09 14.33 0.14
C LEU A 396 -13.90 15.08 1.19
N CYS A 397 -13.26 15.54 2.26
CA CYS A 397 -13.92 16.29 3.35
C CYS A 397 -14.51 17.62 2.86
N VAL A 398 -13.77 18.37 2.06
CA VAL A 398 -14.27 19.60 1.43
C VAL A 398 -15.42 19.27 0.48
N GLY A 399 -15.32 18.19 -0.30
CA GLY A 399 -16.40 17.73 -1.16
C GLY A 399 -17.69 17.46 -0.40
N TRP A 400 -17.63 16.63 0.65
CA TRP A 400 -18.80 16.37 1.50
C TRP A 400 -19.33 17.62 2.19
N SER A 401 -18.46 18.52 2.65
CA SER A 401 -18.85 19.78 3.31
C SER A 401 -19.63 20.73 2.39
N CYS A 402 -19.40 20.63 1.07
CA CYS A 402 -20.19 21.37 0.08
C CYS A 402 -21.63 20.84 -0.06
N VAL A 403 -21.85 19.54 0.20
CA VAL A 403 -23.14 18.87 -0.01
C VAL A 403 -23.98 18.84 1.27
N VAL A 404 -23.37 18.45 2.40
CA VAL A 404 -24.10 18.19 3.66
C VAL A 404 -23.62 19.06 4.81
N LYS A 405 -24.29 18.97 5.98
CA LYS A 405 -23.89 19.68 7.21
C LYS A 405 -22.64 19.02 7.83
N GLY A 406 -21.87 19.81 8.60
CA GLY A 406 -20.59 19.40 9.20
C GLY A 406 -20.58 18.01 9.85
N PRO A 407 -21.50 17.68 10.78
CA PRO A 407 -21.51 16.36 11.43
C PRO A 407 -21.69 15.19 10.44
N VAL A 408 -22.56 15.36 9.44
CA VAL A 408 -22.81 14.34 8.41
C VAL A 408 -21.61 14.22 7.47
N ALA A 409 -20.99 15.35 7.10
CA ALA A 409 -19.76 15.36 6.31
C ALA A 409 -18.63 14.63 7.04
N THR A 410 -18.47 14.87 8.36
CA THR A 410 -17.46 14.20 9.18
C THR A 410 -17.70 12.69 9.22
N LEU A 411 -18.95 12.25 9.45
CA LEU A 411 -19.30 10.84 9.47
C LEU A 411 -18.99 10.17 8.10
N ALA A 412 -19.48 10.74 7.01
CA ALA A 412 -19.29 10.21 5.67
C ALA A 412 -17.81 10.12 5.30
N SER A 413 -17.05 11.18 5.56
CA SER A 413 -15.60 11.19 5.30
C SER A 413 -14.84 10.19 6.17
N SER A 414 -15.21 10.05 7.46
CA SER A 414 -14.58 9.09 8.36
C SER A 414 -14.87 7.65 7.93
N VAL A 415 -16.11 7.34 7.53
CA VAL A 415 -16.46 6.01 7.00
C VAL A 415 -15.66 5.71 5.73
N MET A 416 -15.58 6.65 4.77
CA MET A 416 -14.79 6.46 3.56
C MET A 416 -13.30 6.23 3.86
N LEU A 417 -12.73 6.97 4.81
CA LEU A 417 -11.35 6.79 5.24
C LEU A 417 -11.11 5.42 5.87
N ILE A 418 -11.96 5.00 6.80
CA ILE A 418 -11.84 3.71 7.50
C ILE A 418 -11.99 2.57 6.49
N VAL A 419 -13.01 2.63 5.64
CA VAL A 419 -13.26 1.62 4.61
C VAL A 419 -12.09 1.56 3.62
N GLY A 420 -11.65 2.69 3.10
CA GLY A 420 -10.56 2.74 2.13
C GLY A 420 -9.17 2.44 2.71
N LYS A 421 -8.95 2.60 4.02
CA LYS A 421 -7.67 2.24 4.65
C LYS A 421 -7.62 0.80 5.14
N SER A 422 -8.69 0.31 5.76
CA SER A 422 -8.67 -0.97 6.47
C SER A 422 -9.31 -2.13 5.70
N PHE A 423 -10.23 -1.83 4.78
CA PHE A 423 -10.99 -2.87 4.08
C PHE A 423 -10.71 -2.93 2.57
N SER A 424 -9.83 -2.06 2.03
CA SER A 424 -9.53 -2.03 0.59
C SER A 424 -9.01 -3.37 0.07
N GLY A 425 -8.09 -4.02 0.77
CA GLY A 425 -7.56 -5.33 0.38
C GLY A 425 -8.63 -6.41 0.34
N PHE A 426 -9.52 -6.45 1.34
CA PHE A 426 -10.64 -7.38 1.35
C PHE A 426 -11.59 -7.16 0.15
N PHE A 427 -11.87 -5.90 -0.19
CA PHE A 427 -12.70 -5.60 -1.36
C PHE A 427 -12.00 -5.95 -2.68
N GLU A 428 -10.69 -5.83 -2.75
CA GLU A 428 -9.91 -6.24 -3.93
C GLU A 428 -9.96 -7.75 -4.14
N GLU A 429 -9.75 -8.53 -3.09
CA GLU A 429 -9.85 -10.00 -3.13
C GLU A 429 -11.27 -10.48 -3.47
N LEU A 430 -12.27 -9.82 -2.88
CA LEU A 430 -13.67 -10.12 -3.15
C LEU A 430 -14.05 -9.79 -4.60
N ALA A 431 -13.60 -8.64 -5.12
CA ALA A 431 -13.86 -8.21 -6.49
C ALA A 431 -13.13 -9.08 -7.53
N ALA A 432 -11.97 -9.61 -7.16
CA ALA A 432 -11.20 -10.56 -7.97
C ALA A 432 -11.80 -11.98 -7.97
N GLY A 433 -12.79 -12.26 -7.10
CA GLY A 433 -13.36 -13.59 -6.95
C GLY A 433 -12.46 -14.59 -6.20
N ASN A 434 -11.42 -14.09 -5.53
CA ASN A 434 -10.46 -14.93 -4.79
C ASN A 434 -10.98 -15.37 -3.42
N VAL A 435 -12.07 -14.78 -2.93
CA VAL A 435 -12.67 -15.14 -1.65
C VAL A 435 -13.45 -16.43 -1.82
N LYS A 436 -12.92 -17.52 -1.26
CA LYS A 436 -13.56 -18.82 -1.29
C LYS A 436 -14.80 -18.82 -0.37
N GLY A 437 -15.88 -19.46 -0.81
CA GLY A 437 -17.11 -19.58 -0.03
C GLY A 437 -18.33 -18.88 -0.64
N GLY A 438 -18.15 -18.20 -1.79
CA GLY A 438 -19.23 -17.53 -2.52
C GLY A 438 -19.80 -16.29 -1.82
N GLY A 439 -21.01 -15.90 -2.20
CA GLY A 439 -21.69 -14.75 -1.62
C GLY A 439 -22.27 -14.99 -0.23
N VAL A 440 -23.03 -14.01 0.27
CA VAL A 440 -23.61 -14.04 1.63
C VAL A 440 -24.59 -15.21 1.81
N LEU A 441 -25.48 -15.43 0.83
CA LEU A 441 -26.45 -16.52 0.89
C LEU A 441 -25.77 -17.87 0.68
N GLU A 442 -24.84 -17.96 -0.22
CA GLU A 442 -24.05 -19.17 -0.45
C GLU A 442 -23.30 -19.57 0.82
N SER A 443 -22.65 -18.63 1.48
CA SER A 443 -21.96 -18.87 2.77
C SER A 443 -22.92 -19.36 3.87
N MET A 444 -24.15 -18.81 3.94
CA MET A 444 -25.17 -19.30 4.88
C MET A 444 -25.58 -20.75 4.58
N VAL A 445 -25.73 -21.10 3.30
CA VAL A 445 -26.06 -22.49 2.91
C VAL A 445 -24.93 -23.44 3.23
N ARG A 446 -23.68 -23.02 3.04
CA ARG A 446 -22.48 -23.80 3.38
C ARG A 446 -22.40 -24.04 4.88
N ILE A 447 -22.66 -23.03 5.71
CA ILE A 447 -22.74 -23.16 7.18
C ILE A 447 -23.83 -24.15 7.56
N TYR A 448 -25.02 -24.05 6.95
CA TYR A 448 -26.13 -24.95 7.25
C TYR A 448 -25.85 -26.41 6.85
N LYS A 449 -25.19 -26.62 5.70
CA LYS A 449 -24.81 -27.95 5.21
C LYS A 449 -23.52 -28.48 5.83
N HIS A 450 -22.83 -27.72 6.69
CA HIS A 450 -21.51 -28.05 7.25
C HIS A 450 -20.46 -28.38 6.17
N THR A 451 -20.54 -27.71 5.00
CA THR A 451 -19.57 -27.89 3.91
C THR A 451 -18.45 -26.88 4.03
N THR A 452 -17.23 -27.32 3.69
CA THR A 452 -16.06 -26.44 3.68
C THR A 452 -16.10 -25.47 2.49
N PRO A 453 -15.47 -24.30 2.58
CA PRO A 453 -15.45 -23.31 1.49
C PRO A 453 -14.86 -23.80 0.18
N ASN A 454 -14.08 -24.88 0.22
CA ASN A 454 -13.35 -25.41 -0.94
C ASN A 454 -14.12 -26.49 -1.73
N VAL A 455 -15.25 -26.94 -1.23
CA VAL A 455 -16.08 -27.95 -1.91
C VAL A 455 -17.13 -27.22 -2.73
N ASP A 456 -17.17 -27.48 -4.01
CA ASP A 456 -18.22 -26.92 -4.87
C ASP A 456 -19.59 -27.46 -4.45
N LEU A 457 -20.58 -26.58 -4.37
CA LEU A 457 -21.96 -26.98 -4.08
C LEU A 457 -22.50 -27.74 -5.30
N GLU A 458 -23.33 -28.76 -5.03
CA GLU A 458 -24.00 -29.51 -6.09
C GLU A 458 -24.83 -28.58 -6.99
N GLU A 459 -24.61 -28.64 -8.29
CA GLU A 459 -25.38 -27.87 -9.27
C GLU A 459 -26.86 -28.16 -9.14
N SER A 460 -27.62 -27.19 -8.65
CA SER A 460 -29.07 -27.26 -8.52
C SER A 460 -29.73 -25.95 -8.91
N THR A 461 -30.99 -25.99 -9.30
CA THR A 461 -31.77 -24.77 -9.58
C THR A 461 -31.78 -23.79 -8.42
N GLY A 462 -31.68 -24.30 -7.16
CA GLY A 462 -31.57 -23.51 -5.95
C GLY A 462 -30.24 -22.75 -5.87
N GLN A 463 -29.14 -23.37 -6.32
CA GLN A 463 -27.82 -22.74 -6.36
C GLN A 463 -27.80 -21.56 -7.35
N THR A 464 -28.34 -21.74 -8.56
CA THR A 464 -28.40 -20.65 -9.57
C THR A 464 -29.19 -19.44 -9.05
N VAL A 465 -30.26 -19.68 -8.28
CA VAL A 465 -31.02 -18.60 -7.64
C VAL A 465 -30.18 -17.89 -6.59
N ILE A 466 -29.44 -18.61 -5.75
CA ILE A 466 -28.55 -18.06 -4.72
C ILE A 466 -27.46 -17.23 -5.36
N GLU A 467 -26.76 -17.73 -6.35
CA GLU A 467 -25.73 -17.03 -7.11
C GLU A 467 -26.25 -15.74 -7.77
N THR A 468 -27.47 -15.78 -8.33
CA THR A 468 -28.09 -14.60 -8.94
C THR A 468 -28.41 -13.52 -7.92
N ILE A 469 -28.85 -13.90 -6.72
CA ILE A 469 -29.13 -12.96 -5.63
C ILE A 469 -27.81 -12.41 -5.06
N ASP A 470 -26.79 -13.24 -4.87
CA ASP A 470 -25.49 -12.87 -4.35
C ASP A 470 -24.69 -12.00 -5.34
N ALA A 471 -25.00 -12.05 -6.64
CA ALA A 471 -24.42 -11.15 -7.64
C ALA A 471 -24.76 -9.67 -7.40
N VAL A 472 -25.88 -9.35 -6.73
CA VAL A 472 -26.28 -7.96 -6.46
C VAL A 472 -25.38 -7.30 -5.41
N PRO A 473 -25.20 -7.87 -4.17
CA PRO A 473 -24.20 -7.35 -3.22
C PRO A 473 -22.80 -7.32 -3.79
N GLU A 474 -22.39 -8.31 -4.56
CA GLU A 474 -21.08 -8.35 -5.20
C GLU A 474 -20.88 -7.18 -6.18
N ALA A 475 -21.86 -6.93 -7.05
CA ALA A 475 -21.85 -5.78 -7.95
C ALA A 475 -21.80 -4.45 -7.18
N PHE A 476 -22.56 -4.34 -6.09
CA PHE A 476 -22.50 -3.16 -5.21
C PHE A 476 -21.13 -2.96 -4.60
N LEU A 477 -20.49 -4.02 -4.11
CA LEU A 477 -19.13 -3.97 -3.54
C LEU A 477 -18.08 -3.61 -4.60
N LYS A 478 -18.18 -4.16 -5.81
CA LYS A 478 -17.32 -3.79 -6.96
C LYS A 478 -17.45 -2.30 -7.32
N VAL A 479 -18.65 -1.75 -7.29
CA VAL A 479 -18.87 -0.31 -7.51
C VAL A 479 -18.29 0.52 -6.36
N THR A 480 -18.54 0.08 -5.12
CA THR A 480 -18.03 0.77 -3.92
C THR A 480 -16.50 0.80 -3.90
N GLN A 481 -15.83 -0.29 -4.25
CA GLN A 481 -14.38 -0.37 -4.38
C GLN A 481 -13.81 0.69 -5.34
N LYS A 482 -14.49 0.91 -6.48
CA LYS A 482 -14.07 1.93 -7.47
C LYS A 482 -14.34 3.36 -7.02
N LEU A 483 -15.33 3.57 -6.14
CA LEU A 483 -15.74 4.88 -5.66
C LEU A 483 -14.92 5.33 -4.44
N VAL A 484 -14.56 4.40 -3.58
CA VAL A 484 -13.75 4.65 -2.37
C VAL A 484 -12.28 4.50 -2.73
N PRO A 485 -11.46 5.56 -2.53
CA PRO A 485 -10.03 5.46 -2.80
C PRO A 485 -9.37 4.44 -1.89
N ASN A 486 -8.44 3.66 -2.44
CA ASN A 486 -7.62 2.75 -1.66
C ASN A 486 -6.54 3.55 -0.91
N PHE A 487 -6.87 3.97 0.33
CA PHE A 487 -5.90 4.64 1.21
C PHE A 487 -4.82 3.69 1.72
N GLY A 488 -5.13 2.40 1.81
CA GLY A 488 -4.18 1.38 2.28
C GLY A 488 -2.96 1.23 1.38
N SER A 489 -3.13 1.40 0.06
CA SER A 489 -2.03 1.35 -0.91
C SER A 489 -1.03 2.50 -0.79
N LEU A 490 -1.38 3.57 -0.06
CA LEU A 490 -0.52 4.71 0.23
C LEU A 490 0.18 4.61 1.60
N ASP A 491 -0.13 3.56 2.38
CA ASP A 491 0.46 3.35 3.70
C ASP A 491 1.74 2.52 3.61
N PHE A 492 2.86 3.20 3.51
CA PHE A 492 4.20 2.59 3.43
C PHE A 492 4.82 2.32 4.82
N THR A 493 4.05 2.45 5.89
CA THR A 493 4.53 2.34 7.27
C THR A 493 5.18 1.00 7.54
N GLU A 494 4.50 -0.11 7.23
CA GLU A 494 5.02 -1.46 7.48
C GLU A 494 6.27 -1.75 6.64
N TYR A 495 6.29 -1.28 5.39
CA TYR A 495 7.41 -1.48 4.49
C TYR A 495 8.68 -0.78 5.01
N THR A 496 8.54 0.50 5.39
CA THR A 496 9.64 1.27 5.97
C THR A 496 10.05 0.75 7.35
N ALA A 497 9.10 0.29 8.18
CA ALA A 497 9.38 -0.30 9.48
C ALA A 497 10.16 -1.63 9.40
N ASN A 498 9.93 -2.42 8.35
CA ASN A 498 10.72 -3.62 8.07
C ASN A 498 12.11 -3.31 7.44
N GLY A 499 12.46 -2.04 7.34
CA GLY A 499 13.75 -1.60 6.83
C GLY A 499 13.87 -1.67 5.30
N PHE A 500 12.77 -1.68 4.56
CA PHE A 500 12.78 -1.66 3.10
C PHE A 500 12.68 -0.23 2.55
N ASP A 501 13.35 0.02 1.42
CA ASP A 501 13.21 1.28 0.69
C ASP A 501 11.93 1.26 -0.15
N VAL A 502 11.12 2.31 -0.03
CA VAL A 502 9.90 2.47 -0.83
C VAL A 502 10.28 2.75 -2.29
N PRO A 503 9.97 1.86 -3.24
CA PRO A 503 10.34 2.03 -4.65
C PRO A 503 9.51 3.17 -5.28
N PHE A 504 10.20 4.05 -6.01
CA PHE A 504 9.51 5.19 -6.64
C PHE A 504 8.53 4.74 -7.74
N SER A 505 8.99 3.88 -8.64
CA SER A 505 8.23 3.45 -9.83
C SER A 505 7.07 2.51 -9.49
N ALA A 506 7.24 1.63 -8.49
CA ALA A 506 6.25 0.61 -8.15
C ALA A 506 5.31 1.02 -6.99
N ALA A 507 5.66 2.03 -6.19
CA ALA A 507 4.85 2.44 -5.04
C ALA A 507 4.44 3.92 -5.07
N LEU A 508 5.41 4.85 -5.19
CA LEU A 508 5.09 6.28 -5.13
C LEU A 508 4.36 6.78 -6.38
N LEU A 509 4.80 6.34 -7.56
CA LEU A 509 4.20 6.77 -8.83
C LEU A 509 2.73 6.33 -8.97
N PRO A 510 2.36 5.05 -8.73
CA PRO A 510 0.94 4.65 -8.70
C PRO A 510 0.16 5.38 -7.59
N GLY A 511 0.78 5.66 -6.44
CA GLY A 511 0.17 6.46 -5.37
C GLY A 511 -0.16 7.88 -5.81
N ILE A 512 0.73 8.55 -6.53
CA ILE A 512 0.47 9.88 -7.11
C ILE A 512 -0.65 9.80 -8.16
N ALA A 513 -0.64 8.78 -9.02
CA ALA A 513 -1.69 8.58 -10.02
C ALA A 513 -3.07 8.36 -9.36
N LEU A 514 -3.11 7.53 -8.31
CA LEU A 514 -4.31 7.30 -7.50
C LEU A 514 -4.83 8.61 -6.88
N MET A 515 -3.95 9.37 -6.24
CA MET A 515 -4.31 10.65 -5.62
C MET A 515 -4.88 11.63 -6.66
N VAL A 516 -4.20 11.83 -7.77
CA VAL A 516 -4.66 12.75 -8.83
C VAL A 516 -5.96 12.26 -9.44
N GLY A 517 -6.04 10.97 -9.78
CA GLY A 517 -7.21 10.36 -10.41
C GLY A 517 -8.49 10.47 -9.59
N HIS A 518 -8.40 10.36 -8.26
CA HIS A 518 -9.55 10.53 -7.36
C HIS A 518 -9.82 11.99 -7.00
N CYS A 519 -8.79 12.81 -6.78
CA CYS A 519 -8.98 14.20 -6.39
C CYS A 519 -9.68 15.02 -7.48
N LEU A 520 -9.37 14.82 -8.75
CA LEU A 520 -9.95 15.61 -9.85
C LEU A 520 -11.48 15.52 -9.92
N PRO A 521 -12.11 14.33 -9.95
CA PRO A 521 -13.57 14.21 -9.93
C PRO A 521 -14.20 14.82 -8.67
N TRP A 522 -13.61 14.60 -7.50
CA TRP A 522 -14.12 15.13 -6.24
C TRP A 522 -14.05 16.65 -6.15
N ILE A 523 -13.00 17.29 -6.65
CA ILE A 523 -12.88 18.74 -6.74
C ILE A 523 -13.98 19.31 -7.66
N PHE A 524 -14.22 18.65 -8.80
CA PHE A 524 -15.28 19.05 -9.72
C PHE A 524 -16.68 18.91 -9.08
N LEU A 525 -16.94 17.78 -8.40
CA LEU A 525 -18.20 17.56 -7.67
C LEU A 525 -18.40 18.58 -6.56
N ALA A 526 -17.36 18.90 -5.79
CA ALA A 526 -17.39 19.93 -4.76
C ALA A 526 -17.77 21.31 -5.33
N TYR A 527 -17.16 21.66 -6.48
CA TYR A 527 -17.48 22.92 -7.18
C TYR A 527 -18.93 22.95 -7.63
N VAL A 528 -19.42 21.89 -8.29
CA VAL A 528 -20.81 21.80 -8.77
C VAL A 528 -21.78 21.86 -7.58
N ALA A 529 -21.51 21.11 -6.52
CA ALA A 529 -22.32 21.13 -5.32
C ALA A 529 -22.42 22.55 -4.72
N LEU A 530 -21.29 23.25 -4.58
CA LEU A 530 -21.27 24.62 -4.04
C LEU A 530 -21.92 25.64 -4.99
N LYS A 531 -21.86 25.42 -6.32
CA LYS A 531 -22.46 26.31 -7.31
C LYS A 531 -23.98 26.31 -7.25
N TYR A 532 -24.58 25.13 -7.06
CA TYR A 532 -26.04 24.96 -7.05
C TYR A 532 -26.65 24.92 -5.65
N ARG A 533 -25.82 24.96 -4.60
CA ARG A 533 -26.34 25.06 -3.22
C ARG A 533 -26.88 26.43 -2.94
N GLU A 534 -28.13 26.49 -2.47
CA GLU A 534 -28.71 27.73 -1.91
C GLU A 534 -27.93 28.12 -0.65
N LEU A 535 -27.37 29.32 -0.64
CA LEU A 535 -26.57 29.82 0.48
C LEU A 535 -27.45 30.37 1.60
N GLU A 536 -28.75 30.52 1.36
CA GLU A 536 -29.70 30.93 2.37
C GLU A 536 -30.13 29.71 3.20
N SER A 537 -29.71 29.70 4.46
CA SER A 537 -30.31 28.80 5.45
C SER A 537 -31.70 29.34 5.80
N LYS A 538 -32.76 28.67 5.36
CA LYS A 538 -34.06 28.80 5.99
C LYS A 538 -34.02 28.35 7.44
#